data_e42dd9493c44045a5000136423903c6f
#
_entry.id   e42dd9493c44045a5000136423903c6f
#
_cell.length_a   1.000
_cell.length_b   1.000
_cell.length_c   1.000
_cell.angle_alpha   90.00
_cell.angle_beta   90.00
_cell.angle_gamma   90.00
#
_symmetry.space_group_name_H-M   'P 1'
#
loop_
_entity.id
_entity.type
_entity.pdbx_description
1 polymer ?
#
loop_
_entity_poly.entity_id
_entity_poly.type
_entity_poly.pdbx_seq_one_letter_code
_entity_poly.pdbx_strand_id
1 'polypeptide(L)'
;EPYRRQRQMCIRDRVIVAFIIALLVIKCIRIPSAYWGRYIFTAAGLIVIIAFKYIFIMKAVDLRFDISIFLYALMGTMVYWNTFWYSKKNMLTVTHEMIIEHMQIPVVLFDYEGILADFNSSMKDVAGNLEYDNREQDFEWFVRENGLPVKPGEDTFEWKHNDRIYDCRIERLSDEKNRLLGTIIVMQDVSELKKAYAELENMVIYDQLTGVYSMYSFMEHCKQYDEYNGSVAVVVCDINHLPDINIQYGQKAGNQALINVAGVLKKILMDRAYIARINEGDFVAVMKNVTDAEAGKTFEQIKRTVEKECNNGKFGVTIEYGIAMRKASNRWIMDIVHEAVNNMRDRKGR
;
A
#
# COMPACT_ATOMS: atom_id res chain seq x y z
N GLU A 1 69.88 41.91 4.97
CA GLU A 1 68.49 41.94 5.51
C GLU A 1 67.40 41.43 4.53
N PRO A 2 67.45 41.78 3.23
CA PRO A 2 66.40 41.29 2.30
C PRO A 2 66.34 39.75 2.19
N TYR A 3 67.50 39.07 2.21
CA TYR A 3 67.60 37.63 2.08
C TYR A 3 67.02 36.86 3.30
N ARG A 4 67.15 37.45 4.48
CA ARG A 4 66.63 36.90 5.73
C ARG A 4 65.06 37.00 5.78
N ARG A 5 64.51 38.13 5.32
CA ARG A 5 63.05 38.31 5.22
C ARG A 5 62.44 37.37 4.17
N GLN A 6 63.09 37.21 3.03
CA GLN A 6 62.62 36.33 1.98
C GLN A 6 62.64 34.85 2.43
N ARG A 7 63.62 34.42 3.18
CA ARG A 7 63.72 33.09 3.77
C ARG A 7 62.63 32.84 4.84
N GLN A 8 62.32 33.81 5.65
CA GLN A 8 61.27 33.72 6.65
C GLN A 8 59.86 33.69 6.02
N MET A 9 59.62 34.45 4.95
CA MET A 9 58.40 34.37 4.16
C MET A 9 58.21 33.00 3.55
N CYS A 10 59.23 32.38 2.95
CA CYS A 10 59.17 31.06 2.37
C CYS A 10 58.89 29.95 3.38
N ILE A 11 59.42 30.06 4.61
CA ILE A 11 59.13 29.08 5.68
C ILE A 11 57.67 29.19 6.13
N ARG A 12 57.15 30.40 6.31
CA ARG A 12 55.77 30.64 6.71
C ARG A 12 54.77 30.12 5.69
N ASP A 13 55.04 30.31 4.40
CA ASP A 13 54.19 29.82 3.32
C ASP A 13 54.17 28.30 3.29
N ARG A 14 55.30 27.63 3.50
CA ARG A 14 55.40 26.16 3.55
C ARG A 14 54.59 25.57 4.70
N VAL A 15 54.62 26.20 5.89
CA VAL A 15 53.86 25.77 7.06
C VAL A 15 52.36 25.91 6.82
N ILE A 16 51.92 27.01 6.21
CA ILE A 16 50.52 27.22 5.88
C ILE A 16 50.03 26.18 4.88
N VAL A 17 50.76 25.91 3.80
CA VAL A 17 50.35 24.93 2.80
C VAL A 17 50.38 23.50 3.35
N ALA A 18 51.37 23.12 4.16
CA ALA A 18 51.38 21.84 4.85
C ALA A 18 50.18 21.68 5.78
N PHE A 19 49.80 22.74 6.49
CA PHE A 19 48.60 22.77 7.33
C PHE A 19 47.30 22.58 6.51
N ILE A 20 47.18 23.27 5.37
CA ILE A 20 46.04 23.11 4.46
C ILE A 20 45.93 21.68 3.94
N ILE A 21 47.06 21.09 3.51
CA ILE A 21 47.11 19.69 3.04
C ILE A 21 46.68 18.74 4.16
N ALA A 22 47.18 18.93 5.39
CA ALA A 22 46.78 18.14 6.55
C ALA A 22 45.26 18.24 6.82
N LEU A 23 44.68 19.45 6.74
CA LEU A 23 43.24 19.64 6.87
C LEU A 23 42.44 18.95 5.77
N LEU A 24 42.91 18.97 4.52
CA LEU A 24 42.27 18.27 3.40
C LEU A 24 42.30 16.76 3.60
N VAL A 25 43.39 16.19 4.08
CA VAL A 25 43.54 14.76 4.40
C VAL A 25 42.56 14.36 5.54
N ILE A 26 42.55 15.15 6.62
CA ILE A 26 41.62 14.92 7.73
C ILE A 26 40.16 14.95 7.24
N LYS A 27 39.85 15.87 6.34
CA LYS A 27 38.53 16.00 5.75
C LYS A 27 38.18 14.78 4.87
N CYS A 28 39.11 14.25 4.09
CA CYS A 28 38.96 13.02 3.32
C CYS A 28 38.62 11.81 4.22
N ILE A 29 39.23 11.70 5.39
CA ILE A 29 38.96 10.60 6.33
C ILE A 29 37.54 10.66 6.89
N ARG A 30 36.98 11.85 7.01
CA ARG A 30 35.63 12.07 7.60
C ARG A 30 34.47 12.06 6.59
N ILE A 31 34.74 12.08 5.31
CA ILE A 31 33.75 12.22 4.23
C ILE A 31 33.72 10.90 3.43
N PRO A 32 32.52 10.50 2.95
CA PRO A 32 32.37 9.32 2.08
C PRO A 32 33.30 9.39 0.86
N SER A 33 33.83 8.23 0.44
CA SER A 33 34.82 8.10 -0.65
C SER A 33 34.34 8.73 -1.97
N ALA A 34 33.05 8.75 -2.25
CA ALA A 34 32.47 9.39 -3.42
C ALA A 34 32.84 10.90 -3.56
N TYR A 35 33.19 11.56 -2.46
CA TYR A 35 33.54 12.97 -2.44
C TYR A 35 35.04 13.24 -2.36
N TRP A 36 35.91 12.22 -2.31
CA TRP A 36 37.34 12.35 -2.16
C TRP A 36 38.04 13.03 -3.36
N GLY A 37 37.53 12.78 -4.57
CA GLY A 37 38.13 13.24 -5.80
C GLY A 37 38.51 14.73 -5.80
N ARG A 38 37.65 15.61 -5.32
CA ARG A 38 37.86 17.05 -5.26
C ARG A 38 38.96 17.44 -4.26
N TYR A 39 39.05 16.77 -3.11
CA TYR A 39 40.03 17.06 -2.08
C TYR A 39 41.41 16.53 -2.46
N ILE A 40 41.49 15.34 -3.06
CA ILE A 40 42.70 14.73 -3.58
C ILE A 40 43.22 15.58 -4.72
N PHE A 41 42.39 16.03 -5.66
CA PHE A 41 42.79 16.91 -6.76
C PHE A 41 43.35 18.25 -6.26
N THR A 42 42.69 18.86 -5.27
CA THR A 42 43.16 20.11 -4.66
C THR A 42 44.51 19.92 -3.93
N ALA A 43 44.67 18.84 -3.17
CA ALA A 43 45.89 18.53 -2.48
C ALA A 43 47.06 18.25 -3.48
N ALA A 44 46.78 17.50 -4.54
CA ALA A 44 47.79 17.22 -5.59
C ALA A 44 48.21 18.53 -6.30
N GLY A 45 47.29 19.40 -6.64
CA GLY A 45 47.59 20.71 -7.22
C GLY A 45 48.47 21.58 -6.33
N LEU A 46 48.20 21.60 -5.02
CA LEU A 46 49.02 22.34 -4.06
C LEU A 46 50.44 21.74 -3.97
N ILE A 47 50.59 20.42 -4.02
CA ILE A 47 51.90 19.76 -4.04
C ILE A 47 52.72 20.14 -5.29
N VAL A 48 52.06 20.18 -6.46
CA VAL A 48 52.70 20.61 -7.73
C VAL A 48 53.19 22.05 -7.63
N ILE A 49 52.39 22.97 -7.10
CA ILE A 49 52.76 24.36 -6.91
C ILE A 49 53.99 24.48 -5.99
N ILE A 50 54.01 23.73 -4.88
CA ILE A 50 55.17 23.70 -3.97
C ILE A 50 56.42 23.21 -4.69
N ALA A 51 56.31 22.16 -5.49
CA ALA A 51 57.46 21.62 -6.25
C ALA A 51 58.01 22.67 -7.23
N PHE A 52 57.18 23.35 -7.99
CA PHE A 52 57.61 24.45 -8.88
C PHE A 52 58.26 25.61 -8.12
N LYS A 53 57.67 25.99 -6.98
CA LYS A 53 58.27 27.04 -6.12
C LYS A 53 59.63 26.63 -5.57
N TYR A 54 59.80 25.35 -5.23
CA TYR A 54 61.11 24.83 -4.79
C TYR A 54 62.14 24.85 -5.92
N ILE A 55 61.81 24.43 -7.14
CA ILE A 55 62.66 24.48 -8.32
C ILE A 55 63.11 25.92 -8.62
N PHE A 56 62.21 26.89 -8.52
CA PHE A 56 62.51 28.31 -8.71
C PHE A 56 63.47 28.85 -7.65
N ILE A 57 63.26 28.53 -6.37
CA ILE A 57 64.12 29.00 -5.26
C ILE A 57 65.54 28.39 -5.35
N MET A 58 65.65 27.13 -5.79
CA MET A 58 66.93 26.45 -5.93
C MET A 58 67.72 26.87 -7.19
N LYS A 59 67.09 27.79 -8.00
CA LYS A 59 67.66 28.21 -9.30
C LYS A 59 68.08 27.05 -10.22
N ALA A 60 67.34 25.94 -10.10
CA ALA A 60 67.58 24.76 -10.95
C ALA A 60 67.18 25.06 -12.42
N VAL A 61 66.39 26.06 -12.68
CA VAL A 61 66.06 26.59 -14.01
C VAL A 61 66.13 28.10 -13.93
N ASP A 62 66.79 28.75 -14.88
CA ASP A 62 66.97 30.22 -14.91
C ASP A 62 65.73 30.90 -15.47
N LEU A 63 64.71 31.01 -14.63
CA LEU A 63 63.41 31.63 -14.97
C LEU A 63 63.41 33.08 -14.50
N ARG A 64 63.10 34.01 -15.43
CA ARG A 64 63.02 35.47 -15.14
C ARG A 64 61.85 35.85 -14.25
N PHE A 65 60.79 34.99 -14.18
CA PHE A 65 59.58 35.22 -13.45
C PHE A 65 59.21 34.06 -12.57
N ASP A 66 58.55 34.32 -11.43
CA ASP A 66 58.03 33.29 -10.55
C ASP A 66 56.69 32.74 -11.12
N ILE A 67 56.78 31.60 -11.81
CA ILE A 67 55.65 30.92 -12.44
C ILE A 67 54.63 30.45 -11.38
N SER A 68 55.03 30.31 -10.12
CA SER A 68 54.11 29.85 -9.06
C SER A 68 52.91 30.77 -8.86
N ILE A 69 53.03 32.06 -9.20
CA ILE A 69 51.92 33.03 -9.11
C ILE A 69 50.77 32.66 -10.09
N PHE A 70 51.14 32.32 -11.34
CA PHE A 70 50.16 31.90 -12.34
C PHE A 70 49.53 30.54 -11.97
N LEU A 71 50.33 29.62 -11.39
CA LEU A 71 49.80 28.33 -10.94
C LEU A 71 48.82 28.49 -9.78
N TYR A 72 49.04 29.42 -8.84
CA TYR A 72 48.07 29.74 -7.79
C TYR A 72 46.76 30.33 -8.36
N ALA A 73 46.85 31.22 -9.33
CA ALA A 73 45.66 31.78 -9.98
C ALA A 73 44.87 30.69 -10.73
N LEU A 74 45.54 29.83 -11.50
CA LEU A 74 44.93 28.69 -12.20
C LEU A 74 44.30 27.71 -11.22
N MET A 75 44.98 27.40 -10.14
CA MET A 75 44.46 26.51 -9.10
C MET A 75 43.26 27.10 -8.39
N GLY A 76 43.27 28.39 -8.10
CA GLY A 76 42.10 29.09 -7.53
C GLY A 76 40.87 29.01 -8.41
N THR A 77 41.01 29.22 -9.72
CA THR A 77 39.90 29.06 -10.67
C THR A 77 39.42 27.60 -10.79
N MET A 78 40.33 26.62 -10.77
CA MET A 78 40.00 25.21 -10.77
C MET A 78 39.27 24.76 -9.49
N VAL A 79 39.70 25.25 -8.32
CA VAL A 79 39.02 24.99 -7.05
C VAL A 79 37.64 25.60 -7.03
N TYR A 80 37.50 26.83 -7.51
CA TYR A 80 36.21 27.49 -7.66
C TYR A 80 35.28 26.67 -8.57
N TRP A 81 35.74 26.31 -9.77
CA TRP A 81 34.98 25.52 -10.72
C TRP A 81 34.56 24.16 -10.16
N ASN A 82 35.48 23.44 -9.52
CA ASN A 82 35.25 22.16 -8.90
C ASN A 82 34.26 22.27 -7.72
N THR A 83 34.32 23.34 -6.93
CA THR A 83 33.40 23.55 -5.80
C THR A 83 31.96 23.82 -6.26
N PHE A 84 31.79 24.64 -7.31
CA PHE A 84 30.46 25.06 -7.73
C PHE A 84 29.82 24.17 -8.78
N TRP A 85 30.59 23.53 -9.67
CA TRP A 85 30.03 22.69 -10.72
C TRP A 85 30.00 21.20 -10.37
N TYR A 86 31.05 20.64 -9.84
CA TYR A 86 31.17 19.19 -9.55
C TYR A 86 30.23 18.73 -8.42
N SER A 87 29.93 19.62 -7.47
CA SER A 87 29.12 19.28 -6.29
C SER A 87 27.67 18.93 -6.61
N LYS A 88 27.05 19.61 -7.58
CA LYS A 88 25.60 19.42 -7.89
C LYS A 88 25.30 18.18 -8.72
N LYS A 89 26.11 17.94 -9.75
CA LYS A 89 25.80 16.88 -10.72
C LYS A 89 26.06 15.46 -10.17
N ASN A 90 27.16 15.25 -9.48
CA ASN A 90 27.51 13.95 -8.92
C ASN A 90 26.65 13.57 -7.70
N MET A 91 26.27 14.56 -6.89
CA MET A 91 25.36 14.31 -5.75
C MET A 91 23.98 13.84 -6.23
N LEU A 92 23.42 14.47 -7.26
CA LEU A 92 22.14 14.08 -7.83
C LEU A 92 22.16 12.66 -8.40
N THR A 93 23.20 12.30 -9.16
CA THR A 93 23.29 10.96 -9.78
C THR A 93 23.42 9.86 -8.70
N VAL A 94 24.35 10.01 -7.75
CA VAL A 94 24.53 9.05 -6.65
C VAL A 94 23.29 8.96 -5.76
N THR A 95 22.61 10.09 -5.52
CA THR A 95 21.41 10.11 -4.70
C THR A 95 20.24 9.44 -5.40
N HIS A 96 20.08 9.64 -6.72
CA HIS A 96 19.03 8.97 -7.50
C HIS A 96 19.21 7.46 -7.54
N GLU A 97 20.45 7.00 -7.79
CA GLU A 97 20.80 5.59 -7.79
C GLU A 97 20.55 4.94 -6.42
N MET A 98 20.96 5.61 -5.33
CA MET A 98 20.67 5.13 -3.97
C MET A 98 19.20 5.15 -3.62
N ILE A 99 18.42 6.14 -4.08
CA ILE A 99 16.97 6.21 -3.83
C ILE A 99 16.28 5.03 -4.49
N ILE A 100 16.53 4.79 -5.77
CA ILE A 100 15.91 3.70 -6.54
C ILE A 100 16.30 2.35 -5.90
N GLU A 101 17.57 2.14 -5.57
CA GLU A 101 18.04 0.88 -4.99
C GLU A 101 17.44 0.60 -3.60
N HIS A 102 17.19 1.64 -2.77
CA HIS A 102 16.62 1.48 -1.43
C HIS A 102 15.09 1.62 -1.39
N MET A 103 14.44 1.84 -2.53
CA MET A 103 12.97 1.80 -2.59
C MET A 103 12.48 0.37 -2.31
N GLN A 104 11.51 0.25 -1.40
CA GLN A 104 10.86 -1.04 -1.12
C GLN A 104 9.84 -1.44 -2.21
N ILE A 105 9.66 -0.59 -3.21
CA ILE A 105 8.77 -0.81 -4.34
C ILE A 105 9.62 -1.43 -5.47
N PRO A 106 9.28 -2.63 -5.98
CA PRO A 106 9.93 -3.24 -7.13
C PRO A 106 9.82 -2.35 -8.37
N VAL A 107 10.97 -2.05 -8.96
CA VAL A 107 11.09 -1.21 -10.17
C VAL A 107 12.03 -1.88 -11.16
N VAL A 108 11.60 -1.95 -12.43
CA VAL A 108 12.43 -2.40 -13.54
C VAL A 108 12.32 -1.42 -14.71
N LEU A 109 13.45 -1.14 -15.34
CA LEU A 109 13.59 -0.21 -16.45
C LEU A 109 14.08 -0.95 -17.71
N PHE A 110 13.39 -0.74 -18.82
CA PHE A 110 13.80 -1.17 -20.16
C PHE A 110 14.18 0.06 -21.00
N ASP A 111 15.17 -0.06 -21.86
CA ASP A 111 15.58 1.01 -22.75
C ASP A 111 14.58 1.22 -23.92
N TYR A 112 14.93 2.11 -24.86
CA TYR A 112 14.09 2.41 -26.03
C TYR A 112 13.94 1.23 -27.01
N GLU A 113 14.84 0.25 -26.97
CA GLU A 113 14.78 -1.00 -27.74
C GLU A 113 14.02 -2.10 -27.00
N GLY A 114 13.61 -1.84 -25.75
CA GLY A 114 12.92 -2.80 -24.90
C GLY A 114 13.87 -3.73 -24.13
N ILE A 115 15.20 -3.50 -24.16
CA ILE A 115 16.18 -4.32 -23.47
C ILE A 115 16.24 -3.90 -22.00
N LEU A 116 16.42 -4.86 -21.08
CA LEU A 116 16.57 -4.62 -19.66
C LEU A 116 17.74 -3.67 -19.38
N ALA A 117 17.46 -2.47 -18.90
CA ALA A 117 18.46 -1.43 -18.62
C ALA A 117 18.84 -1.38 -17.14
N ASP A 118 17.86 -1.47 -16.22
CA ASP A 118 18.11 -1.37 -14.77
C ASP A 118 16.95 -1.98 -13.96
N PHE A 119 17.24 -2.34 -12.70
CA PHE A 119 16.24 -2.79 -11.72
C PHE A 119 16.78 -2.62 -10.29
N ASN A 120 15.90 -2.45 -9.32
CA ASN A 120 16.30 -2.34 -7.92
C ASN A 120 16.29 -3.70 -7.20
N SER A 121 16.88 -3.74 -5.99
CA SER A 121 16.94 -4.96 -5.17
C SER A 121 15.55 -5.52 -4.86
N SER A 122 14.54 -4.66 -4.61
CA SER A 122 13.16 -5.12 -4.40
C SER A 122 12.59 -5.86 -5.62
N MET A 123 12.94 -5.46 -6.84
CA MET A 123 12.52 -6.17 -8.06
C MET A 123 13.21 -7.54 -8.16
N LYS A 124 14.48 -7.64 -7.78
CA LYS A 124 15.23 -8.90 -7.76
C LYS A 124 14.61 -9.91 -6.80
N ASP A 125 14.08 -9.45 -5.67
CA ASP A 125 13.36 -10.31 -4.71
C ASP A 125 12.04 -10.86 -5.27
N VAL A 126 11.42 -10.16 -6.21
CA VAL A 126 10.15 -10.54 -6.82
C VAL A 126 10.37 -11.37 -8.08
N ALA A 127 11.26 -10.95 -8.97
CA ALA A 127 11.47 -11.55 -10.28
C ALA A 127 12.76 -12.40 -10.41
N GLY A 128 13.52 -12.59 -9.37
CA GLY A 128 14.63 -13.56 -9.13
C GLY A 128 15.78 -13.72 -10.14
N ASN A 129 15.48 -13.77 -11.43
CA ASN A 129 16.42 -14.15 -12.49
C ASN A 129 16.87 -12.99 -13.40
N LEU A 130 16.90 -11.77 -12.86
CA LEU A 130 17.31 -10.60 -13.63
C LEU A 130 18.83 -10.44 -13.62
N GLU A 131 19.42 -10.32 -14.80
CA GLU A 131 20.86 -10.13 -15.01
C GLU A 131 21.09 -8.86 -15.84
N TYR A 132 22.02 -8.02 -15.38
CA TYR A 132 22.45 -6.83 -16.14
C TYR A 132 23.14 -7.25 -17.46
N ASP A 133 22.94 -6.45 -18.49
CA ASP A 133 23.54 -6.63 -19.82
C ASP A 133 23.10 -7.90 -20.59
N ASN A 134 22.09 -8.60 -20.14
CA ASN A 134 21.56 -9.74 -20.85
C ASN A 134 20.52 -9.29 -21.91
N ARG A 135 20.92 -9.23 -23.18
CA ARG A 135 20.07 -8.81 -24.30
C ARG A 135 18.90 -9.75 -24.60
N GLU A 136 18.88 -10.94 -24.03
CA GLU A 136 17.76 -11.88 -24.15
C GLU A 136 16.63 -11.55 -23.16
N GLN A 137 16.92 -10.72 -22.14
CA GLN A 137 15.96 -10.27 -21.13
C GLN A 137 15.33 -8.94 -21.58
N ASP A 138 14.50 -9.00 -22.60
CA ASP A 138 13.71 -7.86 -23.04
C ASP A 138 12.35 -7.76 -22.31
N PHE A 139 11.60 -6.71 -22.61
CA PHE A 139 10.28 -6.47 -22.02
C PHE A 139 9.31 -7.63 -22.27
N GLU A 140 9.30 -8.21 -23.46
CA GLU A 140 8.40 -9.33 -23.81
C GLU A 140 8.79 -10.61 -23.05
N TRP A 141 10.08 -10.88 -22.94
CA TRP A 141 10.59 -11.96 -22.11
C TRP A 141 10.17 -11.77 -20.64
N PHE A 142 10.35 -10.56 -20.08
CA PHE A 142 10.02 -10.25 -18.70
C PHE A 142 8.51 -10.46 -18.43
N VAL A 143 7.65 -9.97 -19.30
CA VAL A 143 6.19 -10.15 -19.21
C VAL A 143 5.81 -11.63 -19.25
N ARG A 144 6.40 -12.40 -20.16
CA ARG A 144 6.11 -13.82 -20.34
C ARG A 144 6.65 -14.67 -19.20
N GLU A 145 7.89 -14.46 -18.78
CA GLU A 145 8.56 -15.25 -17.73
C GLU A 145 7.87 -15.10 -16.38
N ASN A 146 7.45 -13.89 -16.07
CA ASN A 146 6.75 -13.61 -14.81
C ASN A 146 5.23 -13.76 -14.91
N GLY A 147 4.68 -14.10 -16.07
CA GLY A 147 3.24 -14.28 -16.28
C GLY A 147 2.43 -13.01 -16.02
N LEU A 148 2.95 -11.84 -16.40
CA LEU A 148 2.27 -10.57 -16.20
C LEU A 148 1.06 -10.46 -17.14
N PRO A 149 -0.14 -10.09 -16.65
CA PRO A 149 -1.37 -10.03 -17.45
C PRO A 149 -1.47 -8.71 -18.26
N VAL A 150 -0.40 -8.32 -18.93
CA VAL A 150 -0.33 -7.09 -19.71
C VAL A 150 -1.23 -7.20 -20.95
N LYS A 151 -2.14 -6.24 -21.14
CA LYS A 151 -2.99 -6.14 -22.33
C LYS A 151 -2.61 -4.93 -23.16
N PRO A 152 -2.74 -5.01 -24.50
CA PRO A 152 -2.47 -3.88 -25.36
C PRO A 152 -3.33 -2.67 -24.99
N GLY A 153 -2.68 -1.53 -24.71
CA GLY A 153 -3.36 -0.27 -24.37
C GLY A 153 -3.74 -0.11 -22.89
N GLU A 154 -3.47 -1.09 -22.03
CA GLU A 154 -3.60 -0.98 -20.57
C GLU A 154 -2.22 -0.73 -19.96
N ASP A 155 -2.05 0.41 -19.27
CA ASP A 155 -0.81 0.77 -18.59
C ASP A 155 -0.83 0.42 -17.09
N THR A 156 -1.95 -0.14 -16.59
CA THR A 156 -2.09 -0.59 -15.19
C THR A 156 -2.78 -1.96 -15.14
N PHE A 157 -2.29 -2.85 -14.26
CA PHE A 157 -2.89 -4.16 -14.07
C PHE A 157 -2.55 -4.71 -12.69
N GLU A 158 -3.39 -5.62 -12.19
CA GLU A 158 -3.09 -6.38 -10.98
C GLU A 158 -2.38 -7.69 -11.34
N TRP A 159 -1.34 -8.00 -10.57
CA TRP A 159 -0.61 -9.24 -10.70
C TRP A 159 -0.53 -9.98 -9.36
N LYS A 160 -0.88 -11.28 -9.38
CA LYS A 160 -0.78 -12.15 -8.21
C LYS A 160 0.44 -13.02 -8.33
N HIS A 161 1.35 -12.91 -7.36
CA HIS A 161 2.58 -13.67 -7.31
C HIS A 161 2.93 -14.04 -5.87
N ASN A 162 3.22 -15.33 -5.61
CA ASN A 162 3.63 -15.85 -4.29
C ASN A 162 2.74 -15.37 -3.12
N ASP A 163 1.41 -15.52 -3.23
CA ASP A 163 0.41 -15.09 -2.27
C ASP A 163 0.34 -13.57 -2.01
N ARG A 164 1.04 -12.77 -2.83
CA ARG A 164 0.98 -11.32 -2.82
C ARG A 164 0.20 -10.80 -4.01
N ILE A 165 -0.36 -9.61 -3.85
CA ILE A 165 -1.08 -8.89 -4.89
C ILE A 165 -0.32 -7.59 -5.15
N TYR A 166 0.14 -7.44 -6.38
CA TYR A 166 0.82 -6.24 -6.84
C TYR A 166 -0.08 -5.41 -7.74
N ASP A 167 -0.16 -4.10 -7.47
CA ASP A 167 -0.68 -3.13 -8.43
C ASP A 167 0.49 -2.66 -9.28
N CYS A 168 0.46 -3.03 -10.57
CA CYS A 168 1.53 -2.82 -11.52
C CYS A 168 1.19 -1.68 -12.45
N ARG A 169 2.16 -0.79 -12.67
CA ARG A 169 2.03 0.33 -13.60
C ARG A 169 3.19 0.32 -14.59
N ILE A 170 2.85 0.45 -15.88
CA ILE A 170 3.79 0.63 -16.97
C ILE A 170 3.79 2.11 -17.36
N GLU A 171 4.96 2.74 -17.33
CA GLU A 171 5.12 4.14 -17.76
C GLU A 171 6.16 4.22 -18.88
N ARG A 172 5.82 4.89 -19.98
CA ARG A 172 6.71 5.14 -21.10
C ARG A 172 7.40 6.48 -20.92
N LEU A 173 8.72 6.44 -20.75
CA LEU A 173 9.54 7.63 -20.58
C LEU A 173 9.87 8.21 -21.95
N SER A 174 9.62 9.50 -22.17
CA SER A 174 9.88 10.19 -23.44
C SER A 174 10.70 11.45 -23.21
N ASP A 175 11.49 11.85 -24.21
CA ASP A 175 12.23 13.11 -24.20
C ASP A 175 11.32 14.32 -24.52
N GLU A 176 11.90 15.52 -24.50
CA GLU A 176 11.19 16.78 -24.82
C GLU A 176 10.62 16.81 -26.26
N LYS A 177 11.08 15.92 -27.14
CA LYS A 177 10.62 15.76 -28.51
C LYS A 177 9.66 14.58 -28.70
N ASN A 178 9.16 14.03 -27.58
CA ASN A 178 8.23 12.90 -27.54
C ASN A 178 8.80 11.60 -28.16
N ARG A 179 10.14 11.40 -28.08
CA ARG A 179 10.78 10.16 -28.50
C ARG A 179 10.94 9.25 -27.28
N LEU A 180 10.61 7.97 -27.44
CA LEU A 180 10.71 6.99 -26.35
C LEU A 180 12.17 6.87 -25.88
N LEU A 181 12.39 7.05 -24.61
CA LEU A 181 13.68 6.84 -23.91
C LEU A 181 13.75 5.46 -23.27
N GLY A 182 12.59 4.94 -22.84
CA GLY A 182 12.50 3.65 -22.19
C GLY A 182 11.11 3.40 -21.59
N THR A 183 10.95 2.23 -21.02
CA THR A 183 9.72 1.80 -20.33
C THR A 183 10.05 1.38 -18.92
N ILE A 184 9.34 1.90 -17.94
CA ILE A 184 9.48 1.53 -16.52
C ILE A 184 8.26 0.74 -16.08
N ILE A 185 8.47 -0.33 -15.31
CA ILE A 185 7.40 -1.04 -14.60
C ILE A 185 7.62 -0.84 -13.12
N VAL A 186 6.58 -0.39 -12.43
CA VAL A 186 6.55 -0.21 -10.98
C VAL A 186 5.50 -1.16 -10.42
N MET A 187 5.83 -1.93 -9.37
CA MET A 187 4.96 -2.94 -8.79
C MET A 187 4.76 -2.65 -7.30
N GLN A 188 3.59 -2.14 -6.93
CA GLN A 188 3.27 -1.85 -5.54
C GLN A 188 2.58 -3.04 -4.89
N ASP A 189 3.15 -3.59 -3.79
CA ASP A 189 2.48 -4.61 -2.99
C ASP A 189 1.27 -3.98 -2.27
N VAL A 190 0.07 -4.42 -2.65
CA VAL A 190 -1.20 -3.97 -2.09
C VAL A 190 -1.90 -5.05 -1.27
N SER A 191 -1.21 -6.14 -0.94
CA SER A 191 -1.78 -7.30 -0.26
C SER A 191 -2.42 -6.95 1.07
N GLU A 192 -1.70 -6.24 1.94
CA GLU A 192 -2.21 -5.80 3.25
C GLU A 192 -3.37 -4.80 3.10
N LEU A 193 -3.27 -3.89 2.14
CA LEU A 193 -4.32 -2.94 1.85
C LEU A 193 -5.62 -3.65 1.41
N LYS A 194 -5.50 -4.63 0.50
CA LYS A 194 -6.66 -5.41 0.05
C LYS A 194 -7.26 -6.27 1.15
N LYS A 195 -6.44 -6.89 2.00
CA LYS A 195 -6.93 -7.61 3.18
C LYS A 195 -7.70 -6.69 4.13
N ALA A 196 -7.13 -5.52 4.44
CA ALA A 196 -7.79 -4.55 5.29
C ALA A 196 -9.13 -4.05 4.68
N TYR A 197 -9.17 -3.80 3.37
CA TYR A 197 -10.42 -3.46 2.69
C TYR A 197 -11.44 -4.58 2.75
N ALA A 198 -11.06 -5.83 2.51
CA ALA A 198 -11.96 -6.98 2.61
C ALA A 198 -12.48 -7.18 4.04
N GLU A 199 -11.65 -6.96 5.05
CA GLU A 199 -12.07 -6.99 6.45
C GLU A 199 -13.06 -5.87 6.78
N LEU A 200 -12.79 -4.63 6.34
CA LEU A 200 -13.71 -3.51 6.50
C LEU A 200 -15.04 -3.77 5.79
N GLU A 201 -15.02 -4.27 4.57
CA GLU A 201 -16.21 -4.64 3.80
C GLU A 201 -17.01 -5.72 4.54
N ASN A 202 -16.34 -6.76 5.05
CA ASN A 202 -16.98 -7.78 5.85
C ASN A 202 -17.61 -7.23 7.15
N MET A 203 -16.95 -6.26 7.80
CA MET A 203 -17.49 -5.60 9.01
C MET A 203 -18.76 -4.80 8.73
N VAL A 204 -18.91 -4.27 7.52
CA VAL A 204 -20.10 -3.52 7.10
C VAL A 204 -21.20 -4.43 6.61
N ILE A 205 -20.86 -5.49 5.87
CA ILE A 205 -21.82 -6.42 5.26
C ILE A 205 -22.45 -7.34 6.30
N TYR A 206 -21.69 -7.85 7.26
CA TYR A 206 -22.17 -8.83 8.24
C TYR A 206 -22.25 -8.24 9.65
N ASP A 207 -23.27 -8.66 10.41
CA ASP A 207 -23.35 -8.43 11.85
C ASP A 207 -22.26 -9.24 12.56
N GLN A 208 -21.35 -8.56 13.22
CA GLN A 208 -20.12 -9.17 13.79
C GLN A 208 -20.42 -10.18 14.92
N LEU A 209 -21.57 -10.07 15.58
CA LEU A 209 -21.95 -10.97 16.63
C LEU A 209 -22.55 -12.28 16.10
N THR A 210 -23.46 -12.16 15.13
CA THR A 210 -24.30 -13.29 14.67
C THR A 210 -23.86 -13.86 13.33
N GLY A 211 -23.08 -13.09 12.56
CA GLY A 211 -22.61 -13.45 11.22
C GLY A 211 -23.75 -13.65 10.21
N VAL A 212 -24.92 -13.09 10.43
CA VAL A 212 -25.94 -12.83 9.39
C VAL A 212 -25.64 -11.46 8.76
N TYR A 213 -26.34 -11.10 7.71
CA TYR A 213 -26.16 -9.77 7.12
C TYR A 213 -26.50 -8.66 8.12
N SER A 214 -25.82 -7.52 7.99
CA SER A 214 -26.07 -6.33 8.79
C SER A 214 -27.32 -5.58 8.29
N MET A 215 -27.81 -4.63 9.09
CA MET A 215 -28.87 -3.68 8.67
C MET A 215 -28.43 -2.88 7.43
N TYR A 216 -27.17 -2.46 7.36
CA TYR A 216 -26.64 -1.74 6.20
C TYR A 216 -26.73 -2.59 4.92
N SER A 217 -26.26 -3.82 4.98
CA SER A 217 -26.33 -4.76 3.84
C SER A 217 -27.78 -5.05 3.45
N PHE A 218 -28.68 -5.15 4.43
CA PHE A 218 -30.10 -5.32 4.16
C PHE A 218 -30.71 -4.15 3.39
N MET A 219 -30.40 -2.91 3.79
CA MET A 219 -30.86 -1.70 3.10
C MET A 219 -30.42 -1.64 1.64
N GLU A 220 -29.17 -2.00 1.36
CA GLU A 220 -28.67 -2.09 -0.02
C GLU A 220 -29.36 -3.19 -0.84
N HIS A 221 -29.63 -4.34 -0.23
CA HIS A 221 -30.35 -5.44 -0.88
C HIS A 221 -31.84 -5.15 -1.11
N CYS A 222 -32.46 -4.27 -0.34
CA CYS A 222 -33.86 -3.85 -0.56
C CYS A 222 -34.09 -3.34 -1.98
N LYS A 223 -33.13 -2.60 -2.56
CA LYS A 223 -33.21 -2.08 -3.94
C LYS A 223 -33.43 -3.22 -4.96
N GLN A 224 -32.68 -4.33 -4.81
CA GLN A 224 -32.80 -5.50 -5.69
C GLN A 224 -34.15 -6.20 -5.55
N TYR A 225 -34.72 -6.22 -4.34
CA TYR A 225 -36.02 -6.78 -4.13
C TYR A 225 -37.14 -5.85 -4.63
N ASP A 226 -36.97 -4.54 -4.57
CA ASP A 226 -37.92 -3.57 -5.10
C ASP A 226 -38.11 -3.70 -6.61
N GLU A 227 -37.06 -4.02 -7.34
CA GLU A 227 -37.04 -4.29 -8.79
C GLU A 227 -37.54 -5.70 -9.15
N TYR A 228 -37.67 -6.61 -8.18
CA TYR A 228 -38.07 -7.98 -8.44
C TYR A 228 -39.57 -8.10 -8.67
N ASN A 229 -40.01 -8.66 -9.80
CA ASN A 229 -41.41 -8.75 -10.20
C ASN A 229 -42.20 -9.93 -9.62
N GLY A 230 -41.55 -10.83 -8.89
CA GLY A 230 -42.18 -12.01 -8.26
C GLY A 230 -42.71 -11.72 -6.85
N SER A 231 -43.36 -12.72 -6.25
CA SER A 231 -43.81 -12.65 -4.86
C SER A 231 -42.59 -12.65 -3.91
N VAL A 232 -42.63 -11.83 -2.87
CA VAL A 232 -41.62 -11.77 -1.82
C VAL A 232 -42.31 -11.86 -0.46
N ALA A 233 -41.88 -12.81 0.35
CA ALA A 233 -42.26 -12.92 1.75
C ALA A 233 -41.19 -12.26 2.61
N VAL A 234 -41.57 -11.33 3.46
CA VAL A 234 -40.75 -10.70 4.48
C VAL A 234 -41.19 -11.21 5.84
N VAL A 235 -40.29 -11.76 6.60
CA VAL A 235 -40.58 -12.20 7.96
C VAL A 235 -39.59 -11.50 8.91
N VAL A 236 -40.16 -10.85 9.92
CA VAL A 236 -39.40 -10.27 11.03
C VAL A 236 -39.61 -11.13 12.25
N CYS A 237 -38.53 -11.48 12.93
CA CYS A 237 -38.60 -12.20 14.21
C CYS A 237 -37.74 -11.50 15.27
N ASP A 238 -38.21 -11.57 16.51
CA ASP A 238 -37.58 -10.94 17.68
C ASP A 238 -37.43 -11.98 18.80
N ILE A 239 -36.36 -11.85 19.54
CA ILE A 239 -36.05 -12.69 20.72
C ILE A 239 -36.88 -12.14 21.92
N ASN A 240 -37.76 -12.96 22.44
CA ASN A 240 -38.57 -12.57 23.58
C ASN A 240 -37.69 -12.37 24.82
N HIS A 241 -37.97 -11.32 25.58
CA HIS A 241 -37.34 -11.04 26.88
C HIS A 241 -35.79 -10.93 26.81
N LEU A 242 -35.21 -10.57 25.67
CA LEU A 242 -33.76 -10.39 25.54
C LEU A 242 -33.18 -9.38 26.54
N PRO A 243 -33.84 -8.23 26.83
CA PRO A 243 -33.40 -7.34 27.90
C PRO A 243 -33.40 -8.00 29.28
N ASP A 244 -34.38 -8.83 29.61
CA ASP A 244 -34.48 -9.53 30.90
C ASP A 244 -33.36 -10.57 31.01
N ILE A 245 -33.05 -11.28 29.92
CA ILE A 245 -31.89 -12.20 29.87
C ILE A 245 -30.60 -11.45 30.14
N ASN A 246 -30.42 -10.27 29.53
CA ASN A 246 -29.24 -9.44 29.75
C ASN A 246 -29.11 -8.96 31.20
N ILE A 247 -30.22 -8.52 31.81
CA ILE A 247 -30.24 -8.05 33.19
C ILE A 247 -29.96 -9.20 34.20
N GLN A 248 -30.59 -10.34 33.97
CA GLN A 248 -30.54 -11.45 34.96
C GLN A 248 -29.27 -12.31 34.79
N TYR A 249 -28.79 -12.54 33.57
CA TYR A 249 -27.70 -13.48 33.26
C TYR A 249 -26.48 -12.82 32.63
N GLY A 250 -26.54 -11.50 32.42
CA GLY A 250 -25.45 -10.69 31.85
C GLY A 250 -25.43 -10.66 30.31
N GLN A 251 -24.78 -9.64 29.77
CA GLN A 251 -24.66 -9.37 28.31
C GLN A 251 -24.16 -10.58 27.48
N LYS A 252 -23.27 -11.40 28.09
CA LYS A 252 -22.77 -12.63 27.41
C LYS A 252 -23.88 -13.66 27.16
N ALA A 253 -24.86 -13.75 28.06
CA ALA A 253 -25.98 -14.66 27.89
C ALA A 253 -26.91 -14.21 26.76
N GLY A 254 -27.23 -12.92 26.69
CA GLY A 254 -28.02 -12.38 25.57
C GLY A 254 -27.28 -12.46 24.23
N ASN A 255 -25.98 -12.21 24.20
CA ASN A 255 -25.16 -12.41 23.00
C ASN A 255 -25.20 -13.87 22.52
N GLN A 256 -25.13 -14.83 23.45
CA GLN A 256 -25.24 -16.26 23.11
C GLN A 256 -26.62 -16.62 22.57
N ALA A 257 -27.69 -16.03 23.13
CA ALA A 257 -29.06 -16.21 22.61
C ALA A 257 -29.17 -15.72 21.16
N LEU A 258 -28.61 -14.53 20.86
CA LEU A 258 -28.56 -13.96 19.49
C LEU A 258 -27.80 -14.89 18.53
N ILE A 259 -26.63 -15.38 18.92
CA ILE A 259 -25.80 -16.30 18.12
C ILE A 259 -26.56 -17.59 17.83
N ASN A 260 -27.22 -18.17 18.85
CA ASN A 260 -27.95 -19.43 18.72
C ASN A 260 -29.16 -19.28 17.79
N VAL A 261 -29.94 -18.20 17.95
CA VAL A 261 -31.09 -17.93 17.05
C VAL A 261 -30.65 -17.72 15.61
N ALA A 262 -29.60 -16.91 15.39
CA ALA A 262 -29.02 -16.72 14.06
C ALA A 262 -28.53 -18.05 13.46
N GLY A 263 -27.92 -18.92 14.25
CA GLY A 263 -27.52 -20.27 13.84
C GLY A 263 -28.70 -21.14 13.37
N VAL A 264 -29.80 -21.12 14.10
CA VAL A 264 -31.03 -21.85 13.72
C VAL A 264 -31.64 -21.26 12.44
N LEU A 265 -31.68 -19.92 12.31
CA LEU A 265 -32.16 -19.26 11.09
C LEU A 265 -31.32 -19.68 9.87
N LYS A 266 -30.01 -19.61 9.96
CA LYS A 266 -29.10 -20.05 8.89
C LYS A 266 -29.28 -21.52 8.55
N LYS A 267 -29.37 -22.39 9.54
CA LYS A 267 -29.50 -23.85 9.37
C LYS A 267 -30.79 -24.24 8.63
N ILE A 268 -31.91 -23.58 8.94
CA ILE A 268 -33.22 -23.95 8.36
C ILE A 268 -33.47 -23.21 7.04
N LEU A 269 -33.11 -21.94 6.95
CA LEU A 269 -33.35 -21.13 5.76
C LEU A 269 -32.32 -21.36 4.65
N MET A 270 -31.06 -21.65 5.03
CA MET A 270 -29.96 -21.88 4.09
C MET A 270 -29.94 -20.79 2.97
N ASP A 271 -29.77 -21.19 1.73
CA ASP A 271 -29.73 -20.28 0.57
C ASP A 271 -31.12 -19.80 0.09
N ARG A 272 -32.21 -20.19 0.79
CA ARG A 272 -33.58 -19.86 0.40
C ARG A 272 -34.05 -18.49 0.89
N ALA A 273 -33.30 -17.87 1.80
CA ALA A 273 -33.65 -16.57 2.36
C ALA A 273 -32.41 -15.68 2.54
N TYR A 274 -32.58 -14.41 2.33
CA TYR A 274 -31.67 -13.39 2.79
C TYR A 274 -31.96 -13.06 4.25
N ILE A 275 -31.02 -13.26 5.14
CA ILE A 275 -31.19 -13.11 6.59
C ILE A 275 -30.32 -11.97 7.08
N ALA A 276 -30.91 -10.97 7.73
CA ALA A 276 -30.18 -9.86 8.32
C ALA A 276 -30.62 -9.58 9.77
N ARG A 277 -29.73 -9.02 10.56
CA ARG A 277 -30.07 -8.45 11.86
C ARG A 277 -30.29 -6.96 11.71
N ILE A 278 -31.51 -6.52 12.05
CA ILE A 278 -31.95 -5.14 11.80
C ILE A 278 -31.95 -4.26 13.05
N ASN A 279 -32.06 -4.86 14.25
CA ASN A 279 -31.99 -4.18 15.54
C ASN A 279 -31.32 -5.07 16.60
N GLU A 280 -31.36 -4.63 17.88
CA GLU A 280 -30.72 -5.34 18.98
C GLU A 280 -31.16 -6.80 19.12
N GLY A 281 -32.46 -7.11 18.95
CA GLY A 281 -33.04 -8.45 19.02
C GLY A 281 -33.72 -8.92 17.76
N ASP A 282 -33.88 -8.07 16.76
CA ASP A 282 -34.70 -8.30 15.58
C ASP A 282 -33.87 -8.85 14.40
N PHE A 283 -34.38 -9.93 13.81
CA PHE A 283 -33.91 -10.47 12.54
C PHE A 283 -34.97 -10.33 11.46
N VAL A 284 -34.57 -10.06 10.23
CA VAL A 284 -35.39 -10.09 9.05
C VAL A 284 -34.94 -11.22 8.12
N ALA A 285 -35.91 -11.94 7.55
CA ALA A 285 -35.67 -12.91 6.51
C ALA A 285 -36.54 -12.56 5.28
N VAL A 286 -35.92 -12.49 4.11
CA VAL A 286 -36.58 -12.21 2.84
C VAL A 286 -36.48 -13.42 1.93
N MET A 287 -37.65 -13.92 1.49
CA MET A 287 -37.77 -15.12 0.66
C MET A 287 -38.50 -14.79 -0.65
N LYS A 288 -37.92 -15.25 -1.77
CA LYS A 288 -38.54 -15.11 -3.11
C LYS A 288 -39.43 -16.32 -3.45
N ASN A 289 -40.53 -16.08 -4.13
CA ASN A 289 -41.44 -17.09 -4.67
C ASN A 289 -41.98 -18.07 -3.60
N VAL A 290 -42.26 -17.56 -2.41
CA VAL A 290 -42.81 -18.34 -1.30
C VAL A 290 -44.19 -17.80 -0.96
N THR A 291 -45.11 -18.66 -0.62
CA THR A 291 -46.45 -18.29 -0.14
C THR A 291 -46.43 -17.96 1.36
N ASP A 292 -47.43 -17.21 1.82
CA ASP A 292 -47.61 -16.89 3.25
C ASP A 292 -47.68 -18.17 4.12
N ALA A 293 -48.41 -19.19 3.64
CA ALA A 293 -48.52 -20.48 4.34
C ALA A 293 -47.20 -21.23 4.45
N GLU A 294 -46.36 -21.19 3.41
CA GLU A 294 -45.00 -21.82 3.40
C GLU A 294 -44.05 -21.06 4.33
N ALA A 295 -44.07 -19.72 4.26
CA ALA A 295 -43.30 -18.90 5.17
C ALA A 295 -43.71 -19.15 6.63
N GLY A 296 -45.00 -19.22 6.89
CA GLY A 296 -45.56 -19.51 8.22
C GLY A 296 -45.15 -20.88 8.76
N LYS A 297 -45.22 -21.93 7.94
CA LYS A 297 -44.75 -23.27 8.33
C LYS A 297 -43.26 -23.28 8.64
N THR A 298 -42.46 -22.61 7.84
CA THR A 298 -41.00 -22.54 8.02
C THR A 298 -40.64 -21.84 9.32
N PHE A 299 -41.27 -20.68 9.61
CA PHE A 299 -41.00 -19.93 10.83
C PHE A 299 -41.56 -20.58 12.08
N GLU A 300 -42.68 -21.32 11.99
CA GLU A 300 -43.17 -22.16 13.08
C GLU A 300 -42.17 -23.30 13.41
N GLN A 301 -41.58 -23.89 12.39
CA GLN A 301 -40.48 -24.86 12.59
C GLN A 301 -39.25 -24.20 13.25
N ILE A 302 -38.86 -22.98 12.82
CA ILE A 302 -37.76 -22.21 13.41
C ILE A 302 -38.07 -21.96 14.89
N LYS A 303 -39.26 -21.46 15.24
CA LYS A 303 -39.70 -21.19 16.61
C LYS A 303 -39.51 -22.43 17.50
N ARG A 304 -40.05 -23.57 17.06
CA ARG A 304 -39.93 -24.85 17.81
C ARG A 304 -38.47 -25.31 17.94
N THR A 305 -37.66 -25.08 16.90
CA THR A 305 -36.25 -25.46 16.94
C THR A 305 -35.48 -24.58 17.90
N VAL A 306 -35.75 -23.28 17.92
CA VAL A 306 -35.16 -22.33 18.89
C VAL A 306 -35.50 -22.75 20.31
N GLU A 307 -36.80 -23.00 20.58
CA GLU A 307 -37.25 -23.46 21.91
C GLU A 307 -36.59 -24.75 22.37
N LYS A 308 -36.27 -25.67 21.43
CA LYS A 308 -35.63 -26.95 21.72
C LYS A 308 -34.11 -26.87 21.84
N GLU A 309 -33.44 -26.21 20.87
CA GLU A 309 -31.98 -26.21 20.75
C GLU A 309 -31.31 -25.08 21.55
N CYS A 310 -32.03 -23.94 21.77
CA CYS A 310 -31.46 -22.78 22.50
C CYS A 310 -31.78 -22.75 24.00
N ASN A 311 -32.44 -23.79 24.51
CA ASN A 311 -32.69 -23.94 25.93
C ASN A 311 -31.53 -24.68 26.59
N ASN A 312 -30.69 -23.96 27.36
CA ASN A 312 -29.49 -24.51 28.01
C ASN A 312 -29.70 -24.87 29.48
N GLY A 313 -30.96 -24.91 29.93
CA GLY A 313 -31.34 -25.20 31.32
C GLY A 313 -31.13 -24.05 32.31
N LYS A 314 -30.50 -22.95 31.93
CA LYS A 314 -30.35 -21.72 32.74
C LYS A 314 -31.45 -20.70 32.42
N PHE A 315 -31.72 -20.50 31.13
CA PHE A 315 -32.79 -19.65 30.62
C PHE A 315 -33.30 -20.23 29.29
N GLY A 316 -34.57 -20.05 29.02
CA GLY A 316 -35.22 -20.44 27.76
C GLY A 316 -35.20 -19.28 26.78
N VAL A 317 -34.82 -19.56 25.53
CA VAL A 317 -34.92 -18.60 24.43
C VAL A 317 -36.13 -18.93 23.59
N THR A 318 -37.01 -17.94 23.41
CA THR A 318 -38.16 -18.05 22.54
C THR A 318 -38.16 -16.87 21.56
N ILE A 319 -38.77 -17.05 20.40
CA ILE A 319 -38.95 -16.00 19.39
C ILE A 319 -40.42 -15.79 19.05
N GLU A 320 -40.80 -14.56 18.73
CA GLU A 320 -42.02 -14.28 18.03
C GLU A 320 -41.67 -13.75 16.62
N TYR A 321 -42.62 -13.95 15.68
CA TYR A 321 -42.44 -13.52 14.31
C TYR A 321 -43.69 -12.96 13.68
N GLY A 322 -43.53 -12.07 12.71
CA GLY A 322 -44.61 -11.57 11.86
C GLY A 322 -44.23 -11.71 10.38
N ILE A 323 -45.23 -12.00 9.57
CA ILE A 323 -45.07 -12.20 8.12
C ILE A 323 -45.83 -11.12 7.40
N ALA A 324 -45.27 -10.60 6.34
CA ALA A 324 -45.97 -9.76 5.36
C ALA A 324 -45.55 -10.15 3.95
N MET A 325 -46.48 -10.05 3.01
CA MET A 325 -46.35 -10.48 1.64
C MET A 325 -46.38 -9.31 0.68
N ARG A 326 -45.36 -9.19 -0.19
CA ARG A 326 -45.47 -8.36 -1.37
C ARG A 326 -45.90 -9.21 -2.55
N LYS A 327 -47.15 -8.97 -3.03
CA LYS A 327 -47.76 -9.71 -4.16
C LYS A 327 -47.52 -9.05 -5.52
N ALA A 328 -47.11 -7.78 -5.53
CA ALA A 328 -46.87 -6.99 -6.74
C ALA A 328 -45.72 -5.97 -6.50
N SER A 329 -45.08 -5.51 -7.57
CA SER A 329 -43.92 -4.61 -7.53
C SER A 329 -44.23 -3.15 -7.17
N ASN A 330 -45.44 -2.85 -6.74
CA ASN A 330 -45.89 -1.46 -6.45
C ASN A 330 -45.67 -1.02 -4.99
N ARG A 331 -45.01 -1.83 -4.17
CA ARG A 331 -44.71 -1.52 -2.76
C ARG A 331 -43.22 -1.75 -2.48
N TRP A 332 -42.64 -0.83 -1.73
CA TRP A 332 -41.24 -0.92 -1.29
C TRP A 332 -41.08 -2.04 -0.26
N ILE A 333 -39.98 -2.74 -0.30
CA ILE A 333 -39.66 -3.81 0.67
C ILE A 333 -39.68 -3.28 2.10
N MET A 334 -39.27 -2.05 2.34
CA MET A 334 -39.30 -1.45 3.68
C MET A 334 -40.73 -1.27 4.22
N ASP A 335 -41.70 -0.99 3.36
CA ASP A 335 -43.13 -0.94 3.80
C ASP A 335 -43.64 -2.32 4.22
N ILE A 336 -43.17 -3.38 3.52
CA ILE A 336 -43.49 -4.76 3.86
C ILE A 336 -42.80 -5.17 5.18
N VAL A 337 -41.59 -4.70 5.43
CA VAL A 337 -40.90 -4.89 6.73
C VAL A 337 -41.69 -4.26 7.86
N HIS A 338 -42.16 -3.02 7.71
CA HIS A 338 -43.01 -2.36 8.71
C HIS A 338 -44.29 -3.12 8.96
N GLU A 339 -44.95 -3.63 7.93
CA GLU A 339 -46.13 -4.49 8.06
C GLU A 339 -45.80 -5.78 8.82
N ALA A 340 -44.69 -6.46 8.52
CA ALA A 340 -44.25 -7.65 9.22
C ALA A 340 -43.96 -7.37 10.70
N VAL A 341 -43.36 -6.23 11.04
CA VAL A 341 -43.11 -5.80 12.42
C VAL A 341 -44.46 -5.60 13.16
N ASN A 342 -45.42 -4.93 12.53
CA ASN A 342 -46.73 -4.76 13.14
C ASN A 342 -47.45 -6.10 13.39
N ASN A 343 -47.42 -7.00 12.41
CA ASN A 343 -48.00 -8.35 12.54
C ASN A 343 -47.28 -9.17 13.67
N MET A 344 -46.01 -8.97 13.89
CA MET A 344 -45.24 -9.59 15.00
C MET A 344 -45.72 -9.03 16.35
N ARG A 345 -45.86 -7.69 16.47
CA ARG A 345 -46.32 -7.03 17.70
C ARG A 345 -47.74 -7.45 18.09
N ASP A 346 -48.62 -7.59 17.12
CA ASP A 346 -50.01 -8.05 17.36
C ASP A 346 -50.02 -9.50 17.90
N ARG A 347 -49.08 -10.33 17.52
CA ARG A 347 -48.88 -11.69 18.09
C ARG A 347 -48.34 -11.67 19.51
N LYS A 348 -47.42 -10.75 19.84
CA LYS A 348 -46.89 -10.58 21.19
C LYS A 348 -47.90 -10.01 22.18
N GLY A 349 -48.88 -9.25 21.72
CA GLY A 349 -49.92 -8.66 22.55
C GLY A 349 -51.11 -9.60 22.86
N ARG A 350 -51.09 -10.78 22.29
CA ARG A 350 -52.07 -11.85 22.54
C ARG A 350 -51.49 -12.91 23.46
#